data_83abaebec3ad283d8c92321f8e032b63
#
_entry.id   83abaebec3ad283d8c92321f8e032b63
#
_cell.length_a   1.000
_cell.length_b   1.000
_cell.length_c   1.000
_cell.angle_alpha   90.00
_cell.angle_beta   90.00
_cell.angle_gamma   90.00
#
_symmetry.space_group_name_H-M   'P 1'
#
loop_
_entity.id
_entity.type
_entity.pdbx_description
1 polymer ?
#
loop_
_entity_poly.entity_id
_entity_poly.type
_entity_poly.pdbx_seq_one_letter_code
_entity_poly.pdbx_strand_id
1 'polypeptide(L)'
;LYDRVILDFPDPHNEAISKLYSEEFYTMLRRRMSPNGIVVTQSSSPFFSRRTFWSIEKTMSAVFPKTVSYHLSIPAFGIWGFNMATVNADAAPGPIRVPTRYLTDDVFRASQVFGRDADRPPDESPVNTIFEPVLYHLYLEDQRTPVKPAS
;
A
#
# COMPACT_ATOMS: atom_id res chain seq x y z
N LEU A 1 -6.71 2.00 -22.25
CA LEU A 1 -6.42 2.53 -20.91
C LEU A 1 -7.26 1.78 -19.88
N TYR A 2 -6.72 1.60 -18.67
CA TYR A 2 -7.38 0.90 -17.58
C TYR A 2 -8.02 1.90 -16.61
N ASP A 3 -9.29 1.70 -16.26
CA ASP A 3 -9.99 2.51 -15.26
C ASP A 3 -9.75 2.02 -13.83
N ARG A 4 -9.58 0.71 -13.66
CA ARG A 4 -9.35 0.07 -12.36
C ARG A 4 -8.27 -0.98 -12.51
N VAL A 5 -7.30 -0.92 -11.61
CA VAL A 5 -6.18 -1.88 -11.56
C VAL A 5 -6.09 -2.42 -10.14
N ILE A 6 -6.05 -3.74 -10.03
CA ILE A 6 -5.82 -4.44 -8.76
C ILE A 6 -4.52 -5.22 -8.90
N LEU A 7 -3.56 -4.91 -8.02
CA LEU A 7 -2.26 -5.56 -7.97
C LEU A 7 -2.21 -6.46 -6.73
N ASP A 8 -2.25 -7.75 -6.97
CA ASP A 8 -2.16 -8.79 -5.93
C ASP A 8 -0.84 -9.55 -6.11
N PHE A 9 0.26 -8.84 -5.92
CA PHE A 9 1.60 -9.42 -5.98
C PHE A 9 1.97 -10.11 -4.66
N PRO A 10 2.85 -11.12 -4.66
CA PRO A 10 3.42 -11.66 -3.43
C PRO A 10 4.18 -10.58 -2.65
N ASP A 11 4.34 -10.80 -1.34
CA ASP A 11 5.19 -9.95 -0.51
C ASP A 11 6.62 -9.86 -1.09
N PRO A 12 7.30 -8.71 -0.95
CA PRO A 12 8.58 -8.43 -1.61
C PRO A 12 9.76 -9.16 -0.93
N HIS A 13 9.71 -10.49 -0.85
CA HIS A 13 10.69 -11.34 -0.18
C HIS A 13 11.98 -11.58 -0.98
N ASN A 14 12.06 -11.07 -2.21
CA ASN A 14 13.26 -11.09 -3.05
C ASN A 14 13.30 -9.87 -3.97
N GLU A 15 14.48 -9.66 -4.57
CA GLU A 15 14.73 -8.51 -5.45
C GLU A 15 13.80 -8.45 -6.66
N ALA A 16 13.53 -9.59 -7.29
CA ALA A 16 12.70 -9.64 -8.51
C ALA A 16 11.25 -9.19 -8.21
N ILE A 17 10.67 -9.65 -7.12
CA ILE A 17 9.33 -9.22 -6.67
C ILE A 17 9.35 -7.77 -6.19
N SER A 18 10.41 -7.34 -5.51
CA SER A 18 10.57 -5.93 -5.09
C SER A 18 10.45 -4.95 -6.26
N LYS A 19 10.94 -5.32 -7.44
CA LYS A 19 10.84 -4.49 -8.66
C LYS A 19 9.40 -4.27 -9.16
N LEU A 20 8.47 -5.14 -8.80
CA LEU A 20 7.03 -4.97 -9.11
C LEU A 20 6.36 -3.88 -8.26
N TYR A 21 7.05 -3.39 -7.24
CA TYR A 21 6.64 -2.28 -6.38
C TYR A 21 7.52 -1.03 -6.59
N SER A 22 8.22 -0.93 -7.73
CA SER A 22 9.15 0.17 -8.00
C SER A 22 8.47 1.40 -8.58
N GLU A 23 9.12 2.54 -8.43
CA GLU A 23 8.69 3.81 -9.04
C GLU A 23 8.52 3.69 -10.56
N GLU A 24 9.43 2.96 -11.22
CA GLU A 24 9.40 2.75 -12.67
C GLU A 24 8.18 1.90 -13.08
N PHE A 25 7.88 0.84 -12.31
CA PHE A 25 6.69 0.04 -12.54
C PHE A 25 5.41 0.89 -12.42
N TYR A 26 5.27 1.66 -11.35
CA TYR A 26 4.11 2.53 -11.15
C TYR A 26 4.03 3.65 -12.20
N THR A 27 5.16 4.20 -12.63
CA THR A 27 5.22 5.18 -13.72
C THR A 27 4.72 4.59 -15.05
N MET A 28 5.17 3.39 -15.38
CA MET A 28 4.71 2.66 -16.58
C MET A 28 3.22 2.33 -16.50
N LEU A 29 2.76 1.87 -15.33
CA LEU A 29 1.35 1.58 -15.08
C LEU A 29 0.47 2.83 -15.24
N ARG A 30 0.86 3.96 -14.61
CA ARG A 30 0.12 5.22 -14.70
C ARG A 30 -0.10 5.67 -16.15
N ARG A 31 0.88 5.47 -17.04
CA ARG A 31 0.74 5.78 -18.48
C ARG A 31 -0.31 4.91 -19.19
N ARG A 32 -0.70 3.80 -18.62
CA ARG A 32 -1.72 2.87 -19.14
C ARG A 32 -3.08 3.05 -18.47
N MET A 33 -3.21 3.97 -17.52
CA MET A 33 -4.46 4.25 -16.82
C MET A 33 -5.22 5.40 -17.45
N SER A 34 -6.54 5.38 -17.32
CA SER A 34 -7.41 6.50 -17.73
C SER A 34 -7.21 7.71 -16.80
N PRO A 35 -7.66 8.92 -17.21
CA PRO A 35 -7.55 10.11 -16.37
C PRO A 35 -8.22 10.00 -14.99
N ASN A 36 -9.24 9.15 -14.86
CA ASN A 36 -9.90 8.84 -13.59
C ASN A 36 -9.56 7.43 -13.08
N GLY A 37 -8.42 6.90 -13.51
CA GLY A 37 -7.95 5.58 -13.13
C GLY A 37 -7.62 5.48 -11.65
N ILE A 38 -7.92 4.32 -11.09
CA ILE A 38 -7.60 3.95 -9.69
C ILE A 38 -6.81 2.65 -9.71
N VAL A 39 -5.73 2.62 -8.96
CA VAL A 39 -4.96 1.41 -8.69
C VAL A 39 -4.97 1.10 -7.20
N VAL A 40 -5.08 -0.16 -6.84
CA VAL A 40 -4.87 -0.64 -5.47
C VAL A 40 -3.86 -1.78 -5.50
N THR A 41 -2.96 -1.79 -4.54
CA THR A 41 -2.02 -2.89 -4.32
C THR A 41 -2.15 -3.43 -2.91
N GLN A 42 -2.08 -4.76 -2.76
CA GLN A 42 -1.76 -5.33 -1.48
C GLN A 42 -0.37 -4.84 -1.07
N SER A 43 -0.13 -4.61 0.22
CA SER A 43 1.10 -3.95 0.69
C SER A 43 1.66 -4.58 1.97
N SER A 44 1.41 -5.87 2.17
CA SER A 44 1.80 -6.59 3.39
C SER A 44 1.10 -6.07 4.65
N SER A 45 1.60 -6.39 5.82
CA SER A 45 1.01 -5.96 7.08
C SER A 45 1.61 -4.64 7.58
N PRO A 46 0.82 -3.60 7.84
CA PRO A 46 1.33 -2.37 8.44
C PRO A 46 1.81 -2.56 9.88
N PHE A 47 1.46 -3.68 10.51
CA PHE A 47 1.90 -4.05 11.85
C PHE A 47 3.18 -4.89 11.84
N PHE A 48 3.21 -6.00 11.09
CA PHE A 48 4.37 -6.90 11.04
C PHE A 48 5.46 -6.43 10.09
N SER A 49 5.12 -5.69 9.04
CA SER A 49 6.03 -5.21 8.00
C SER A 49 5.86 -3.70 7.80
N ARG A 50 5.93 -2.96 8.90
CA ARG A 50 5.59 -1.54 8.96
C ARG A 50 6.40 -0.69 8.00
N ARG A 51 7.72 -0.86 7.97
CA ARG A 51 8.63 -0.10 7.10
C ARG A 51 8.36 -0.44 5.62
N THR A 52 8.14 -1.71 5.34
CA THR A 52 7.77 -2.21 4.01
C THR A 52 6.47 -1.57 3.51
N PHE A 53 5.41 -1.62 4.33
CA PHE A 53 4.11 -1.04 4.01
C PHE A 53 4.20 0.44 3.64
N TRP A 54 4.88 1.24 4.46
CA TRP A 54 5.01 2.68 4.24
C TRP A 54 6.01 3.03 3.12
N SER A 55 6.99 2.17 2.82
CA SER A 55 7.85 2.32 1.64
C SER A 55 7.07 2.10 0.33
N ILE A 56 6.14 1.14 0.30
CA ILE A 56 5.24 0.94 -0.85
C ILE A 56 4.37 2.18 -1.05
N GLU A 57 3.76 2.71 0.02
CA GLU A 57 2.98 3.95 -0.06
C GLU A 57 3.82 5.11 -0.57
N LYS A 58 5.02 5.31 -0.02
CA LYS A 58 5.94 6.37 -0.44
C LYS A 58 6.30 6.27 -1.92
N THR A 59 6.54 5.06 -2.39
CA THR A 59 6.87 4.81 -3.80
C THR A 59 5.67 5.14 -4.71
N MET A 60 4.46 4.75 -4.32
CA MET A 60 3.25 5.12 -5.07
C MET A 60 3.02 6.63 -5.06
N SER A 61 3.22 7.30 -3.93
CA SER A 61 3.03 8.76 -3.80
C SER A 61 4.06 9.58 -4.58
N ALA A 62 5.22 9.01 -4.93
CA ALA A 62 6.18 9.63 -5.84
C ALA A 62 5.66 9.69 -7.29
N VAL A 63 4.73 8.80 -7.65
CA VAL A 63 4.21 8.68 -9.02
C VAL A 63 2.79 9.25 -9.16
N PHE A 64 1.92 8.96 -8.20
CA PHE A 64 0.51 9.34 -8.26
C PHE A 64 0.24 10.60 -7.43
N PRO A 65 -0.64 11.48 -7.90
CA PRO A 65 -0.93 12.75 -7.20
C PRO A 65 -1.71 12.55 -5.89
N LYS A 66 -2.32 11.40 -5.69
CA LYS A 66 -3.05 11.09 -4.45
C LYS A 66 -2.97 9.61 -4.12
N THR A 67 -2.65 9.32 -2.86
CA THR A 67 -2.63 7.99 -2.28
C THR A 67 -3.53 7.92 -1.05
N VAL A 68 -4.08 6.75 -0.79
CA VAL A 68 -4.87 6.42 0.41
C VAL A 68 -4.42 5.06 0.91
N SER A 69 -3.89 5.04 2.12
CA SER A 69 -3.52 3.80 2.81
C SER A 69 -4.67 3.33 3.68
N TYR A 70 -4.92 2.04 3.69
CA TYR A 70 -5.94 1.43 4.56
C TYR A 70 -5.55 0.00 4.94
N HIS A 71 -6.17 -0.50 5.99
CA HIS A 71 -5.94 -1.87 6.46
C HIS A 71 -7.24 -2.55 6.86
N LEU A 72 -7.23 -3.87 6.79
CA LEU A 72 -8.34 -4.71 7.19
C LEU A 72 -7.83 -5.85 8.08
N SER A 73 -8.66 -6.27 9.03
CA SER A 73 -8.39 -7.49 9.79
C SER A 73 -8.87 -8.69 8.99
N ILE A 74 -7.92 -9.50 8.53
CA ILE A 74 -8.21 -10.72 7.77
C ILE A 74 -7.98 -11.92 8.70
N PRO A 75 -8.99 -12.75 8.98
CA PRO A 75 -8.89 -13.81 9.98
C PRO A 75 -7.70 -14.76 9.82
N ALA A 76 -7.25 -15.00 8.57
CA ALA A 76 -6.13 -15.89 8.29
C ALA A 76 -4.75 -15.23 8.42
N PHE A 77 -4.67 -13.88 8.31
CA PHE A 77 -3.40 -13.15 8.20
C PHE A 77 -3.23 -12.05 9.26
N GLY A 78 -4.26 -11.75 10.04
CA GLY A 78 -4.26 -10.61 10.94
C GLY A 78 -4.49 -9.28 10.21
N ILE A 79 -3.82 -8.22 10.62
CA ILE A 79 -3.93 -6.90 10.01
C ILE A 79 -3.19 -6.91 8.68
N TRP A 80 -3.92 -6.68 7.58
CA TRP A 80 -3.38 -6.62 6.22
C TRP A 80 -3.60 -5.27 5.60
N GLY A 81 -2.57 -4.74 4.94
CA GLY A 81 -2.55 -3.38 4.43
C GLY A 81 -2.67 -3.30 2.91
N PHE A 82 -3.25 -2.20 2.49
CA PHE A 82 -3.44 -1.86 1.08
C PHE A 82 -3.11 -0.40 0.85
N ASN A 83 -2.51 -0.10 -0.29
CA ASN A 83 -2.31 1.25 -0.76
C ASN A 83 -3.08 1.45 -2.06
N MET A 84 -3.93 2.46 -2.10
CA MET A 84 -4.70 2.87 -3.26
C MET A 84 -4.16 4.21 -3.77
N ALA A 85 -4.07 4.35 -5.09
CA ALA A 85 -3.70 5.62 -5.70
C ALA A 85 -4.64 6.00 -6.85
N THR A 86 -4.74 7.29 -7.13
CA THR A 86 -5.58 7.82 -8.20
C THR A 86 -4.75 8.68 -9.15
N VAL A 87 -5.10 8.63 -10.44
CA VAL A 87 -4.51 9.49 -11.47
C VAL A 87 -5.01 10.94 -11.34
N ASN A 88 -6.25 11.10 -10.90
CA ASN A 88 -6.86 12.41 -10.65
C ASN A 88 -6.65 12.81 -9.19
N ALA A 89 -6.00 13.96 -8.94
CA ALA A 89 -5.76 14.51 -7.61
C ALA A 89 -7.06 14.86 -6.85
N ASP A 90 -8.09 15.27 -7.58
CA ASP A 90 -9.38 15.67 -6.99
C ASP A 90 -10.32 14.48 -6.74
N ALA A 91 -9.90 13.27 -7.12
CA ALA A 91 -10.71 12.08 -6.87
C ALA A 91 -10.92 11.88 -5.37
N ALA A 92 -12.15 11.66 -4.97
CA ALA A 92 -12.53 11.32 -3.60
C ALA A 92 -13.35 10.03 -3.60
N PRO A 93 -13.23 9.18 -2.58
CA PRO A 93 -14.12 8.06 -2.43
C PRO A 93 -15.58 8.55 -2.33
N GLY A 94 -16.44 8.01 -3.19
CA GLY A 94 -17.87 8.23 -3.08
C GLY A 94 -18.50 7.25 -2.08
N PRO A 95 -19.78 7.43 -1.74
CA PRO A 95 -20.50 6.50 -0.89
C PRO A 95 -20.61 5.11 -1.55
N ILE A 96 -20.58 4.07 -0.74
CA ILE A 96 -20.76 2.69 -1.19
C ILE A 96 -22.23 2.50 -1.57
N ARG A 97 -22.49 2.28 -2.86
CA ARG A 97 -23.85 2.16 -3.43
C ARG A 97 -24.24 0.74 -3.81
N VAL A 98 -23.34 -0.21 -3.61
CA VAL A 98 -23.60 -1.62 -3.93
C VAL A 98 -23.85 -2.40 -2.64
N PRO A 99 -24.73 -3.43 -2.66
CA PRO A 99 -24.91 -4.28 -1.51
C PRO A 99 -23.60 -4.98 -1.16
N THR A 100 -23.15 -4.85 0.07
CA THR A 100 -21.94 -5.51 0.58
C THR A 100 -22.25 -6.26 1.85
N ARG A 101 -21.56 -7.37 2.09
CA ARG A 101 -21.70 -8.13 3.32
C ARG A 101 -20.92 -7.52 4.50
N TYR A 102 -19.79 -6.89 4.21
CA TYR A 102 -18.84 -6.42 5.22
C TYR A 102 -18.60 -4.92 5.14
N LEU A 103 -18.38 -4.40 3.94
CA LEU A 103 -17.90 -3.04 3.74
C LEU A 103 -19.06 -2.04 3.86
N THR A 104 -18.89 -1.05 4.75
CA THR A 104 -19.75 0.14 4.86
C THR A 104 -18.87 1.39 4.76
N ASP A 105 -19.48 2.56 4.59
CA ASP A 105 -18.74 3.83 4.58
C ASP A 105 -17.98 4.06 5.90
N ASP A 106 -18.55 3.64 7.03
CA ASP A 106 -17.89 3.74 8.34
C ASP A 106 -16.71 2.77 8.45
N VAL A 107 -16.87 1.52 8.00
CA VAL A 107 -15.78 0.54 7.96
C VAL A 107 -14.65 1.04 7.06
N PHE A 108 -14.96 1.61 5.90
CA PHE A 108 -13.94 2.17 5.01
C PHE A 108 -13.20 3.36 5.64
N ARG A 109 -13.94 4.28 6.31
CA ARG A 109 -13.30 5.39 7.05
C ARG A 109 -12.41 4.88 8.19
N ALA A 110 -12.92 3.95 8.99
CA ALA A 110 -12.16 3.36 10.10
C ALA A 110 -10.90 2.63 9.63
N SER A 111 -10.94 1.98 8.46
CA SER A 111 -9.79 1.26 7.90
C SER A 111 -8.59 2.16 7.55
N GLN A 112 -8.78 3.46 7.46
CA GLN A 112 -7.74 4.46 7.18
C GLN A 112 -7.09 5.02 8.47
N VAL A 113 -7.55 4.59 9.63
CA VAL A 113 -7.00 5.00 10.93
C VAL A 113 -6.01 3.96 11.42
N PHE A 114 -4.76 4.37 11.61
CA PHE A 114 -3.67 3.50 12.06
C PHE A 114 -3.37 3.75 13.54
N GLY A 115 -3.17 2.67 14.30
CA GLY A 115 -2.61 2.74 15.64
C GLY A 115 -1.13 3.16 15.59
N ARG A 116 -0.59 3.69 16.69
CA ARG A 116 0.80 4.18 16.76
C ARG A 116 1.86 3.15 16.36
N ASP A 117 1.57 1.87 16.53
CA ASP A 117 2.42 0.73 16.19
C ASP A 117 2.38 0.35 14.71
N ALA A 118 1.37 0.80 13.98
CA ALA A 118 1.17 0.55 12.55
C ALA A 118 1.22 1.82 11.69
N ASP A 119 1.20 3.00 12.32
CA ASP A 119 1.26 4.29 11.63
C ASP A 119 2.64 4.54 11.00
N ARG A 120 2.74 5.58 10.17
CA ARG A 120 3.98 5.96 9.49
C ARG A 120 5.14 6.07 10.48
N PRO A 121 6.28 5.39 10.22
CA PRO A 121 7.44 5.51 11.09
C PRO A 121 7.99 6.95 11.06
N PRO A 122 8.63 7.41 12.14
CA PRO A 122 9.21 8.77 12.21
C PRO A 122 10.33 8.98 11.19
N ASP A 123 11.05 7.92 10.83
CA ASP A 123 12.09 7.95 9.81
C ASP A 123 11.47 7.96 8.42
N GLU A 124 12.08 8.64 7.47
CA GLU A 124 11.61 8.67 6.09
C GLU A 124 11.64 7.27 5.49
N SER A 125 10.49 6.83 4.99
CA SER A 125 10.41 5.59 4.22
C SER A 125 11.07 5.81 2.86
N PRO A 126 12.00 4.92 2.41
CA PRO A 126 12.65 5.07 1.12
C PRO A 126 11.68 4.79 -0.03
N VAL A 127 11.94 5.42 -1.17
CA VAL A 127 11.32 5.07 -2.45
C VAL A 127 12.03 3.84 -3.00
N ASN A 128 11.26 2.86 -3.44
CA ASN A 128 11.79 1.63 -4.05
C ASN A 128 11.92 1.81 -5.56
N THR A 129 13.09 1.59 -6.11
CA THR A 129 13.37 1.69 -7.56
C THR A 129 13.89 0.37 -8.12
N ILE A 130 13.91 0.24 -9.45
CA ILE A 130 14.51 -0.94 -10.10
C ILE A 130 16.02 -1.02 -9.83
N PHE A 131 16.69 0.13 -9.74
CA PHE A 131 18.13 0.22 -9.55
C PHE A 131 18.55 0.10 -8.08
N GLU A 132 17.67 0.53 -7.17
CA GLU A 132 17.84 0.39 -5.72
C GLU A 132 16.60 -0.31 -5.13
N PRO A 133 16.51 -1.64 -5.26
CA PRO A 133 15.35 -2.40 -4.79
C PRO A 133 15.40 -2.60 -3.27
N VAL A 134 15.25 -1.52 -2.53
CA VAL A 134 15.35 -1.49 -1.07
C VAL A 134 14.25 -2.27 -0.35
N LEU A 135 13.11 -2.46 -1.02
CA LEU A 135 11.90 -2.97 -0.39
C LEU A 135 12.06 -4.39 0.15
N TYR A 136 12.77 -5.27 -0.58
CA TYR A 136 12.97 -6.64 -0.10
C TYR A 136 13.90 -6.70 1.12
N HIS A 137 14.85 -5.79 1.25
CA HIS A 137 15.69 -5.68 2.44
C HIS A 137 14.85 -5.25 3.65
N LEU A 138 14.02 -4.21 3.48
CA LEU A 138 13.09 -3.76 4.53
C LEU A 138 12.17 -4.90 4.96
N TYR A 139 11.61 -5.65 4.02
CA TYR A 139 10.73 -6.77 4.32
C TYR A 139 11.44 -7.85 5.14
N LEU A 140 12.64 -8.24 4.73
CA LEU A 140 13.42 -9.24 5.47
C LEU A 140 13.83 -8.76 6.87
N GLU A 141 14.14 -7.47 7.03
CA GLU A 141 14.43 -6.87 8.34
C GLU A 141 13.19 -6.82 9.23
N ASP A 142 12.04 -6.40 8.68
CA ASP A 142 10.76 -6.37 9.40
C ASP A 142 10.39 -7.77 9.91
N GLN A 143 10.62 -8.83 9.12
CA GLN A 143 10.35 -10.21 9.52
C GLN A 143 11.29 -10.72 10.63
N ARG A 144 12.48 -10.17 10.74
CA ARG A 144 13.49 -10.56 11.76
C ARG A 144 13.34 -9.80 13.06
N THR A 145 12.69 -8.65 13.03
CA THR A 145 12.54 -7.79 14.21
C THR A 145 11.23 -8.15 14.92
N PRO A 146 11.28 -8.74 16.12
CA PRO A 146 10.06 -8.99 16.90
C PRO A 146 9.35 -7.67 17.15
N VAL A 147 8.03 -7.64 16.98
CA VAL A 147 7.21 -6.50 17.37
C VAL A 147 7.44 -6.26 18.86
N LYS A 148 8.19 -5.21 19.21
CA LYS A 148 8.38 -4.84 20.61
C LYS A 148 7.04 -4.30 21.12
N PRO A 149 6.51 -4.81 22.24
CA PRO A 149 5.36 -4.20 22.88
C PRO A 149 5.69 -2.73 23.17
N ALA A 150 4.74 -1.85 22.92
CA ALA A 150 4.88 -0.44 23.25
C ALA A 150 5.11 -0.32 24.76
N SER A 151 6.23 0.28 25.14
CA SER A 151 6.53 0.65 26.52
C SER A 151 5.68 1.83 26.99
#